data_938585b8d9072bf610fe35f9ebeeac55
#
_entry.id   938585b8d9072bf610fe35f9ebeeac55
#
_cell.length_a   1.000
_cell.length_b   1.000
_cell.length_c   1.000
_cell.angle_alpha   90.00
_cell.angle_beta   90.00
_cell.angle_gamma   90.00
#
_symmetry.space_group_name_H-M   'P 1'
#
loop_
_entity.id
_entity.type
_entity.pdbx_description
1 polymer ?
#
loop_
_entity_poly.entity_id
_entity_poly.type
_entity_poly.pdbx_seq_one_letter_code
_entity_poly.pdbx_strand_id
1 'polypeptide(L)'
;MRKFCLAVLFGSILTTPSHAARCGGDFNTFVAAMSQEAQAAGISPAVISQALSGVTQDPAVLNFDRRQRGTFNKTFEQYVSTRVGAGRINMGRQMLQRHAALLSSIEAKFGVPRQIVIAIWGLESDFGKGDIGKMPVIRTLATMAHDCRRTELFQGELLAALKILQRGDLPLRDLIGAFAGEIGQTQFLPSSYIKYGVDFDGNGHVDLRHSVPDVLASTANLLHTSGFKMGAPYSEGTENFEAMREWNRATIYRKTIGYFADQLVGR
;
A
#
# COMPACT_ATOMS: atom_id res chain seq x y z
N MET A 1 -60.91 23.83 -27.44
CA MET A 1 -59.93 23.48 -26.36
C MET A 1 -59.29 22.17 -26.71
N ARG A 2 -58.04 22.18 -27.24
CA ARG A 2 -57.28 20.98 -27.61
C ARG A 2 -56.40 20.57 -26.41
N LYS A 3 -56.64 19.36 -25.87
CA LYS A 3 -55.83 18.78 -24.79
C LYS A 3 -54.61 18.11 -25.43
N PHE A 4 -53.40 18.62 -25.14
CA PHE A 4 -52.14 17.95 -25.46
C PHE A 4 -51.83 16.95 -24.33
N CYS A 5 -51.78 15.68 -24.66
CA CYS A 5 -51.21 14.64 -23.76
C CYS A 5 -49.73 14.58 -23.99
N LEU A 6 -48.95 14.93 -22.95
CA LEU A 6 -47.49 14.76 -22.92
C LEU A 6 -47.21 13.31 -22.47
N ALA A 7 -46.70 12.49 -23.36
CA ALA A 7 -46.22 11.14 -23.02
C ALA A 7 -44.78 11.25 -22.49
N VAL A 8 -44.61 10.97 -21.20
CA VAL A 8 -43.29 10.87 -20.56
C VAL A 8 -42.77 9.45 -20.81
N LEU A 9 -41.78 9.32 -21.67
CA LEU A 9 -41.03 8.07 -21.87
C LEU A 9 -40.07 7.87 -20.67
N PHE A 10 -40.43 6.95 -19.77
CA PHE A 10 -39.50 6.43 -18.75
C PHE A 10 -38.53 5.47 -19.42
N GLY A 11 -37.32 5.95 -19.68
CA GLY A 11 -36.19 5.10 -20.07
C GLY A 11 -35.76 4.24 -18.88
N SER A 12 -36.06 2.94 -18.92
CA SER A 12 -35.56 1.96 -17.97
C SER A 12 -34.08 1.79 -18.16
N ILE A 13 -33.28 2.34 -17.23
CA ILE A 13 -31.85 2.07 -17.15
C ILE A 13 -31.71 0.61 -16.68
N LEU A 14 -31.42 -0.29 -17.59
CA LEU A 14 -31.03 -1.67 -17.28
C LEU A 14 -29.65 -1.63 -16.59
N THR A 15 -29.64 -1.60 -15.26
CA THR A 15 -28.44 -1.88 -14.49
C THR A 15 -28.12 -3.35 -14.64
N THR A 16 -27.17 -3.71 -15.51
CA THR A 16 -26.60 -5.05 -15.52
C THR A 16 -25.91 -5.27 -14.16
N PRO A 17 -26.23 -6.38 -13.45
CA PRO A 17 -25.52 -6.71 -12.23
C PRO A 17 -24.04 -6.88 -12.57
N SER A 18 -23.17 -6.09 -11.94
CA SER A 18 -21.73 -6.29 -11.99
C SER A 18 -21.44 -7.63 -11.32
N HIS A 19 -21.22 -8.66 -12.12
CA HIS A 19 -20.73 -9.92 -11.59
C HIS A 19 -19.25 -9.77 -11.29
N ALA A 20 -18.89 -9.82 -10.00
CA ALA A 20 -17.51 -9.88 -9.58
C ALA A 20 -16.76 -10.98 -10.36
N ALA A 21 -15.54 -10.68 -10.84
CA ALA A 21 -14.75 -11.61 -11.62
C ALA A 21 -14.51 -12.89 -10.81
N ARG A 22 -14.93 -14.02 -11.34
CA ARG A 22 -14.79 -15.30 -10.64
C ARG A 22 -13.34 -15.75 -10.67
N CYS A 23 -12.80 -16.10 -9.52
CA CYS A 23 -11.48 -16.69 -9.43
C CYS A 23 -11.41 -18.08 -10.09
N GLY A 24 -10.20 -18.50 -10.47
CA GLY A 24 -9.96 -19.80 -11.10
C GLY A 24 -10.41 -19.85 -12.56
N GLY A 25 -10.32 -21.02 -13.16
CA GLY A 25 -10.64 -21.24 -14.57
C GLY A 25 -9.62 -20.63 -15.53
N ASP A 26 -10.09 -20.18 -16.70
CA ASP A 26 -9.24 -19.54 -17.69
C ASP A 26 -8.82 -18.14 -17.26
N PHE A 27 -7.53 -17.88 -17.25
CA PHE A 27 -6.95 -16.61 -16.78
C PHE A 27 -7.33 -15.42 -17.67
N ASN A 28 -7.43 -15.62 -18.99
CA ASN A 28 -7.79 -14.54 -19.90
C ASN A 28 -9.26 -14.13 -19.71
N THR A 29 -10.15 -15.11 -19.46
CA THR A 29 -11.54 -14.85 -19.10
C THR A 29 -11.64 -14.06 -17.80
N PHE A 30 -10.83 -14.40 -16.80
CA PHE A 30 -10.73 -13.63 -15.54
C PHE A 30 -10.27 -12.20 -15.77
N VAL A 31 -9.19 -11.99 -16.55
CA VAL A 31 -8.67 -10.64 -16.87
C VAL A 31 -9.69 -9.82 -17.65
N ALA A 32 -10.47 -10.44 -18.56
CA ALA A 32 -11.54 -9.77 -19.27
C ALA A 32 -12.65 -9.30 -18.31
N ALA A 33 -13.05 -10.14 -17.35
CA ALA A 33 -14.03 -9.77 -16.31
C ALA A 33 -13.49 -8.63 -15.42
N MET A 34 -12.22 -8.70 -14.98
CA MET A 34 -11.57 -7.61 -14.23
C MET A 34 -11.50 -6.30 -15.02
N SER A 35 -11.34 -6.37 -16.34
CA SER A 35 -11.38 -5.18 -17.21
C SER A 35 -12.75 -4.51 -17.20
N GLN A 36 -13.84 -5.30 -17.19
CA GLN A 36 -15.21 -4.78 -17.06
C GLN A 36 -15.45 -4.15 -15.68
N GLU A 37 -14.98 -4.79 -14.61
CA GLU A 37 -15.06 -4.23 -13.25
C GLU A 37 -14.27 -2.93 -13.13
N ALA A 38 -13.06 -2.86 -13.71
CA ALA A 38 -12.26 -1.66 -13.72
C ALA A 38 -12.98 -0.52 -14.45
N GLN A 39 -13.62 -0.81 -15.58
CA GLN A 39 -14.42 0.17 -16.31
C GLN A 39 -15.64 0.65 -15.49
N ALA A 40 -16.34 -0.27 -14.84
CA ALA A 40 -17.45 0.05 -13.94
C ALA A 40 -16.98 0.89 -12.72
N ALA A 41 -15.76 0.69 -12.25
CA ALA A 41 -15.12 1.48 -11.20
C ALA A 41 -14.56 2.84 -11.68
N GLY A 42 -14.80 3.21 -12.95
CA GLY A 42 -14.42 4.50 -13.52
C GLY A 42 -12.97 4.57 -14.05
N ILE A 43 -12.31 3.43 -14.26
CA ILE A 43 -10.99 3.40 -14.90
C ILE A 43 -11.18 3.55 -16.42
N SER A 44 -10.38 4.42 -17.05
CA SER A 44 -10.48 4.69 -18.46
C SER A 44 -10.07 3.47 -19.31
N PRO A 45 -10.71 3.27 -20.49
CA PRO A 45 -10.33 2.18 -21.39
C PRO A 45 -8.85 2.19 -21.80
N ALA A 46 -8.24 3.38 -21.89
CA ALA A 46 -6.82 3.53 -22.22
C ALA A 46 -5.93 2.92 -21.13
N VAL A 47 -6.20 3.21 -19.85
CA VAL A 47 -5.46 2.65 -18.71
C VAL A 47 -5.68 1.14 -18.59
N ILE A 48 -6.92 0.67 -18.76
CA ILE A 48 -7.24 -0.75 -18.74
C ILE A 48 -6.46 -1.48 -19.84
N SER A 49 -6.51 -0.98 -21.08
CA SER A 49 -5.77 -1.57 -22.19
C SER A 49 -4.26 -1.56 -21.95
N GLN A 50 -3.70 -0.44 -21.49
CA GLN A 50 -2.27 -0.31 -21.21
C GLN A 50 -1.82 -1.30 -20.12
N ALA A 51 -2.62 -1.52 -19.09
CA ALA A 51 -2.23 -2.29 -17.91
C ALA A 51 -2.56 -3.78 -18.01
N LEU A 52 -3.69 -4.15 -18.62
CA LEU A 52 -4.21 -5.51 -18.62
C LEU A 52 -4.03 -6.27 -19.93
N SER A 53 -3.74 -5.58 -21.07
CA SER A 53 -3.50 -6.30 -22.34
C SER A 53 -2.27 -7.17 -22.25
N GLY A 54 -2.44 -8.46 -22.56
CA GLY A 54 -1.33 -9.42 -22.59
C GLY A 54 -0.80 -9.82 -21.20
N VAL A 55 -1.48 -9.44 -20.11
CA VAL A 55 -1.12 -9.93 -18.78
C VAL A 55 -1.33 -11.44 -18.70
N THR A 56 -0.31 -12.14 -18.23
CA THR A 56 -0.30 -13.60 -18.03
C THR A 56 -0.16 -13.93 -16.56
N GLN A 57 -0.71 -15.08 -16.15
CA GLN A 57 -0.52 -15.59 -14.81
C GLN A 57 0.97 -15.80 -14.50
N ASP A 58 1.39 -15.54 -13.26
CA ASP A 58 2.75 -15.74 -12.80
C ASP A 58 2.82 -16.89 -11.78
N PRO A 59 3.21 -18.10 -12.18
CA PRO A 59 3.34 -19.22 -11.24
C PRO A 59 4.38 -18.99 -10.15
N ALA A 60 5.40 -18.15 -10.38
CA ALA A 60 6.42 -17.85 -9.39
C ALA A 60 5.83 -17.06 -8.20
N VAL A 61 4.90 -16.13 -8.46
CA VAL A 61 4.15 -15.42 -7.44
C VAL A 61 3.38 -16.39 -6.53
N LEU A 62 2.63 -17.31 -7.13
CA LEU A 62 1.85 -18.30 -6.38
C LEU A 62 2.74 -19.24 -5.56
N ASN A 63 3.85 -19.69 -6.14
CA ASN A 63 4.80 -20.55 -5.45
C ASN A 63 5.49 -19.84 -4.29
N PHE A 64 5.80 -18.57 -4.44
CA PHE A 64 6.36 -17.76 -3.37
C PHE A 64 5.34 -17.56 -2.23
N ASP A 65 4.11 -17.17 -2.56
CA ASP A 65 3.04 -16.93 -1.60
C ASP A 65 2.69 -18.21 -0.79
N ARG A 66 2.62 -19.36 -1.45
CA ARG A 66 2.36 -20.66 -0.78
C ARG A 66 3.44 -21.06 0.21
N ARG A 67 4.69 -20.60 0.02
CA ARG A 67 5.83 -20.87 0.91
C ARG A 67 5.92 -19.92 2.11
N GLN A 68 5.15 -18.82 2.14
CA GLN A 68 5.14 -17.83 3.23
C GLN A 68 4.50 -18.33 4.54
N ARG A 69 4.77 -19.58 4.91
CA ARG A 69 4.29 -20.17 6.17
C ARG A 69 5.33 -19.98 7.28
N GLY A 70 4.94 -19.38 8.42
CA GLY A 70 5.71 -19.46 9.67
C GLY A 70 6.73 -18.35 9.95
N THR A 71 6.62 -17.17 9.35
CA THR A 71 7.55 -16.05 9.59
C THR A 71 7.53 -15.52 11.05
N PHE A 72 6.50 -15.83 11.85
CA PHE A 72 6.27 -15.27 13.18
C PHE A 72 6.46 -16.25 14.34
N ASN A 73 7.18 -17.35 14.15
CA ASN A 73 7.48 -18.32 15.22
C ASN A 73 8.71 -17.94 16.08
N LYS A 74 9.21 -16.70 15.97
CA LYS A 74 10.38 -16.20 16.70
C LYS A 74 9.93 -15.49 17.99
N THR A 75 10.75 -15.56 19.06
CA THR A 75 10.58 -14.65 20.20
C THR A 75 10.85 -13.21 19.78
N PHE A 76 10.41 -12.24 20.57
CA PHE A 76 10.65 -10.82 20.29
C PHE A 76 12.14 -10.51 20.20
N GLU A 77 12.96 -11.04 21.12
CA GLU A 77 14.42 -10.86 21.14
C GLU A 77 15.08 -11.41 19.87
N GLN A 78 14.69 -12.61 19.45
CA GLN A 78 15.18 -13.22 18.20
C GLN A 78 14.75 -12.42 16.97
N TYR A 79 13.54 -11.86 16.99
CA TYR A 79 13.04 -11.06 15.88
C TYR A 79 13.80 -9.72 15.79
N VAL A 80 13.91 -9.01 16.90
CA VAL A 80 14.62 -7.72 17.00
C VAL A 80 16.10 -7.86 16.64
N SER A 81 16.79 -8.87 17.18
CA SER A 81 18.23 -9.05 16.91
C SER A 81 18.56 -9.21 15.42
N THR A 82 17.61 -9.75 14.63
CA THR A 82 17.77 -9.89 13.17
C THR A 82 17.34 -8.67 12.39
N ARG A 83 16.55 -7.75 12.98
CA ARG A 83 15.93 -6.62 12.29
C ARG A 83 16.50 -5.26 12.71
N VAL A 84 16.95 -5.12 13.96
CA VAL A 84 17.38 -3.85 14.56
C VAL A 84 18.81 -3.98 15.08
N GLY A 85 19.78 -4.12 14.15
CA GLY A 85 21.19 -4.14 14.48
C GLY A 85 21.80 -2.72 14.58
N ALA A 86 22.98 -2.63 15.17
CA ALA A 86 23.70 -1.36 15.36
C ALA A 86 23.86 -0.54 14.06
N GLY A 87 24.14 -1.20 12.94
CA GLY A 87 24.25 -0.53 11.64
C GLY A 87 22.95 0.18 11.21
N ARG A 88 21.79 -0.49 11.39
CA ARG A 88 20.48 0.09 11.06
C ARG A 88 20.12 1.23 12.02
N ILE A 89 20.44 1.10 13.32
CA ILE A 89 20.25 2.17 14.31
C ILE A 89 21.09 3.40 13.92
N ASN A 90 22.37 3.21 13.62
CA ASN A 90 23.25 4.33 13.22
C ASN A 90 22.77 4.99 11.93
N MET A 91 22.34 4.22 10.94
CA MET A 91 21.76 4.75 9.70
C MET A 91 20.48 5.53 9.99
N GLY A 92 19.58 5.01 10.82
CA GLY A 92 18.34 5.71 11.20
C GLY A 92 18.60 7.04 11.90
N ARG A 93 19.59 7.10 12.80
CA ARG A 93 20.04 8.37 13.42
C ARG A 93 20.56 9.37 12.37
N GLN A 94 21.30 8.90 11.38
CA GLN A 94 21.73 9.75 10.26
C GLN A 94 20.54 10.24 9.42
N MET A 95 19.51 9.41 9.20
CA MET A 95 18.30 9.83 8.48
C MET A 95 17.50 10.86 9.28
N LEU A 96 17.38 10.72 10.60
CA LEU A 96 16.79 11.74 11.48
C LEU A 96 17.47 13.10 11.33
N GLN A 97 18.79 13.11 11.23
CA GLN A 97 19.58 14.35 11.05
C GLN A 97 19.46 14.89 9.63
N ARG A 98 19.65 14.03 8.62
CA ARG A 98 19.61 14.41 7.20
C ARG A 98 18.29 15.03 6.79
N HIS A 99 17.18 14.50 7.29
CA HIS A 99 15.82 14.92 6.95
C HIS A 99 15.18 15.75 8.06
N ALA A 100 15.95 16.39 8.95
CA ALA A 100 15.45 17.06 10.15
C ALA A 100 14.34 18.10 9.85
N ALA A 101 14.54 18.96 8.85
CA ALA A 101 13.57 19.99 8.48
C ALA A 101 12.28 19.36 7.89
N LEU A 102 12.42 18.39 6.98
CA LEU A 102 11.30 17.65 6.40
C LEU A 102 10.48 16.93 7.50
N LEU A 103 11.17 16.20 8.36
CA LEU A 103 10.54 15.46 9.46
C LEU A 103 9.87 16.39 10.46
N SER A 104 10.41 17.58 10.70
CA SER A 104 9.76 18.61 11.54
C SER A 104 8.42 19.05 10.95
N SER A 105 8.37 19.28 9.64
CA SER A 105 7.15 19.66 8.94
C SER A 105 6.10 18.54 8.93
N ILE A 106 6.55 17.28 8.71
CA ILE A 106 5.68 16.09 8.75
C ILE A 106 5.12 15.89 10.16
N GLU A 107 5.96 15.97 11.18
CA GLU A 107 5.59 15.82 12.59
C GLU A 107 4.57 16.89 13.01
N ALA A 108 4.79 18.15 12.61
CA ALA A 108 3.86 19.24 12.86
C ALA A 108 2.51 19.04 12.16
N LYS A 109 2.50 18.48 10.93
CA LYS A 109 1.28 18.28 10.15
C LYS A 109 0.46 17.09 10.62
N PHE A 110 1.11 15.96 10.93
CA PHE A 110 0.44 14.69 11.17
C PHE A 110 0.45 14.24 12.64
N GLY A 111 1.21 14.91 13.51
CA GLY A 111 1.26 14.54 14.92
C GLY A 111 1.85 13.15 15.19
N VAL A 112 2.73 12.67 14.32
CA VAL A 112 3.43 11.37 14.48
C VAL A 112 4.91 11.64 14.74
N PRO A 113 5.51 11.12 15.83
CA PRO A 113 6.90 11.35 16.16
C PRO A 113 7.84 10.87 15.03
N ARG A 114 8.80 11.70 14.66
CA ARG A 114 9.74 11.45 13.56
C ARG A 114 10.49 10.12 13.67
N GLN A 115 10.82 9.68 14.90
CA GLN A 115 11.50 8.42 15.13
C GLN A 115 10.63 7.20 14.77
N ILE A 116 9.31 7.29 14.90
CA ILE A 116 8.38 6.23 14.48
C ILE A 116 8.38 6.09 12.96
N VAL A 117 8.29 7.22 12.24
CA VAL A 117 8.31 7.25 10.77
C VAL A 117 9.63 6.69 10.23
N ILE A 118 10.75 7.10 10.81
CA ILE A 118 12.10 6.61 10.43
C ILE A 118 12.27 5.12 10.79
N ALA A 119 11.74 4.66 11.93
CA ALA A 119 11.79 3.25 12.30
C ALA A 119 11.06 2.37 11.28
N ILE A 120 9.86 2.77 10.85
CA ILE A 120 9.10 2.07 9.81
C ILE A 120 9.90 2.05 8.50
N TRP A 121 10.38 3.20 8.02
CA TRP A 121 11.15 3.28 6.78
C TRP A 121 12.40 2.38 6.80
N GLY A 122 13.08 2.33 7.96
CA GLY A 122 14.22 1.44 8.14
C GLY A 122 13.87 -0.03 8.14
N LEU A 123 12.74 -0.42 8.75
CA LEU A 123 12.29 -1.82 8.81
C LEU A 123 11.80 -2.34 7.46
N GLU A 124 11.15 -1.48 6.66
CA GLU A 124 10.56 -1.88 5.38
C GLU A 124 11.63 -2.00 4.27
N SER A 125 12.54 -1.03 4.18
CA SER A 125 13.43 -0.95 3.02
C SER A 125 14.85 -0.48 3.31
N ASP A 126 15.35 -0.57 4.54
CA ASP A 126 16.66 0.03 4.89
C ASP A 126 16.79 1.48 4.42
N PHE A 127 15.76 2.28 4.66
CA PHE A 127 15.70 3.69 4.26
C PHE A 127 15.78 3.87 2.74
N GLY A 128 15.04 3.05 2.00
CA GLY A 128 14.97 3.06 0.54
C GLY A 128 16.19 2.45 -0.18
N LYS A 129 17.17 1.91 0.56
CA LYS A 129 18.36 1.28 -0.02
C LYS A 129 18.23 -0.22 -0.22
N GLY A 130 17.29 -0.85 0.48
CA GLY A 130 17.01 -2.27 0.40
C GLY A 130 16.15 -2.64 -0.80
N ASP A 131 15.78 -3.91 -0.86
CA ASP A 131 14.89 -4.42 -1.91
C ASP A 131 13.45 -3.94 -1.66
N ILE A 132 12.94 -3.09 -2.53
CA ILE A 132 11.55 -2.60 -2.54
C ILE A 132 10.66 -3.39 -3.51
N GLY A 133 11.13 -4.54 -3.95
CA GLY A 133 10.43 -5.41 -4.90
C GLY A 133 10.81 -5.15 -6.35
N LYS A 134 10.67 -6.22 -7.16
CA LYS A 134 11.01 -6.24 -8.59
C LYS A 134 9.89 -6.84 -9.44
N MET A 135 8.73 -7.10 -8.85
CA MET A 135 7.61 -7.75 -9.51
C MET A 135 6.67 -6.71 -10.13
N PRO A 136 6.22 -6.89 -11.40
CA PRO A 136 5.19 -6.03 -11.99
C PRO A 136 3.89 -6.14 -11.17
N VAL A 137 3.49 -5.07 -10.51
CA VAL A 137 2.37 -5.04 -9.55
C VAL A 137 1.07 -5.53 -10.20
N ILE A 138 0.75 -5.06 -11.40
CA ILE A 138 -0.48 -5.45 -12.11
C ILE A 138 -0.53 -6.97 -12.34
N ARG A 139 0.56 -7.56 -12.87
CA ARG A 139 0.63 -9.00 -13.12
C ARG A 139 0.54 -9.81 -11.83
N THR A 140 1.25 -9.34 -10.81
CA THR A 140 1.25 -9.95 -9.47
C THR A 140 -0.15 -9.97 -8.88
N LEU A 141 -0.84 -8.83 -8.86
CA LEU A 141 -2.18 -8.72 -8.28
C LEU A 141 -3.22 -9.48 -9.08
N ALA A 142 -3.17 -9.44 -10.43
CA ALA A 142 -4.05 -10.26 -11.27
C ALA A 142 -3.88 -11.76 -10.99
N THR A 143 -2.62 -12.21 -10.82
CA THR A 143 -2.31 -13.61 -10.48
C THR A 143 -2.88 -13.99 -9.10
N MET A 144 -2.66 -13.14 -8.09
CA MET A 144 -3.15 -13.37 -6.73
C MET A 144 -4.68 -13.31 -6.64
N ALA A 145 -5.32 -12.41 -7.38
CA ALA A 145 -6.78 -12.29 -7.45
C ALA A 145 -7.42 -13.51 -8.11
N HIS A 146 -6.76 -14.11 -9.09
CA HIS A 146 -7.22 -15.33 -9.77
C HIS A 146 -7.10 -16.59 -8.90
N ASP A 147 -6.19 -16.63 -7.91
CA ASP A 147 -5.87 -17.82 -7.08
C ASP A 147 -6.89 -18.07 -5.97
N CYS A 148 -8.10 -17.91 -6.07
CA CYS A 148 -9.24 -18.24 -5.17
C CYS A 148 -9.02 -18.21 -3.63
N ARG A 149 -7.82 -18.00 -3.13
CA ARG A 149 -7.54 -17.99 -1.68
C ARG A 149 -7.83 -16.65 -1.00
N ARG A 150 -7.62 -15.55 -1.71
CA ARG A 150 -7.80 -14.17 -1.22
C ARG A 150 -8.29 -13.26 -2.35
N THR A 151 -9.21 -13.76 -3.16
CA THR A 151 -9.65 -13.13 -4.40
C THR A 151 -10.15 -11.71 -4.19
N GLU A 152 -11.12 -11.50 -3.29
CA GLU A 152 -11.72 -10.19 -3.05
C GLU A 152 -10.65 -9.15 -2.63
N LEU A 153 -9.70 -9.55 -1.76
CA LEU A 153 -8.60 -8.68 -1.38
C LEU A 153 -7.81 -8.23 -2.60
N PHE A 154 -7.33 -9.18 -3.40
CA PHE A 154 -6.43 -8.85 -4.51
C PHE A 154 -7.12 -8.26 -5.73
N GLN A 155 -8.42 -8.49 -5.93
CA GLN A 155 -9.24 -7.74 -6.88
C GLN A 155 -9.31 -6.26 -6.49
N GLY A 156 -9.57 -5.97 -5.21
CA GLY A 156 -9.55 -4.61 -4.69
C GLY A 156 -8.19 -3.92 -4.86
N GLU A 157 -7.10 -4.65 -4.58
CA GLU A 157 -5.74 -4.12 -4.77
C GLU A 157 -5.40 -3.90 -6.26
N LEU A 158 -5.85 -4.77 -7.16
CA LEU A 158 -5.68 -4.59 -8.60
C LEU A 158 -6.42 -3.33 -9.11
N LEU A 159 -7.66 -3.13 -8.68
CA LEU A 159 -8.42 -1.91 -9.02
C LEU A 159 -7.74 -0.65 -8.46
N ALA A 160 -7.20 -0.72 -7.25
CA ALA A 160 -6.44 0.39 -6.66
C ALA A 160 -5.13 0.68 -7.44
N ALA A 161 -4.42 -0.36 -7.89
CA ALA A 161 -3.22 -0.20 -8.73
C ALA A 161 -3.55 0.46 -10.08
N LEU A 162 -4.68 0.12 -10.69
CA LEU A 162 -5.18 0.79 -11.91
C LEU A 162 -5.52 2.27 -11.65
N LYS A 163 -6.04 2.60 -10.46
CA LYS A 163 -6.30 4.00 -10.06
C LYS A 163 -5.00 4.80 -9.89
N ILE A 164 -3.92 4.20 -9.39
CA ILE A 164 -2.59 4.84 -9.31
C ILE A 164 -2.12 5.24 -10.72
N LEU A 165 -2.24 4.31 -11.71
CA LEU A 165 -1.93 4.59 -13.10
C LEU A 165 -2.81 5.71 -13.68
N GLN A 166 -4.12 5.67 -13.41
CA GLN A 166 -5.06 6.67 -13.93
C GLN A 166 -4.81 8.07 -13.37
N ARG A 167 -4.38 8.17 -12.11
CA ARG A 167 -3.98 9.44 -11.49
C ARG A 167 -2.66 9.98 -12.05
N GLY A 168 -1.89 9.11 -12.72
CA GLY A 168 -0.56 9.45 -13.22
C GLY A 168 0.50 9.55 -12.11
N ASP A 169 0.23 9.02 -10.93
CA ASP A 169 1.18 9.02 -9.81
C ASP A 169 2.45 8.23 -10.14
N LEU A 170 2.30 7.08 -10.78
CA LEU A 170 3.40 6.25 -11.29
C LEU A 170 3.07 5.77 -12.71
N PRO A 171 4.01 5.81 -13.66
CA PRO A 171 3.83 5.14 -14.95
C PRO A 171 3.89 3.61 -14.79
N LEU A 172 3.30 2.86 -15.72
CA LEU A 172 3.22 1.39 -15.64
C LEU A 172 4.60 0.72 -15.45
N ARG A 173 5.65 1.25 -16.08
CA ARG A 173 7.01 0.73 -15.94
C ARG A 173 7.58 0.84 -14.52
N ASP A 174 7.10 1.81 -13.74
CA ASP A 174 7.52 2.06 -12.35
C ASP A 174 6.54 1.45 -11.33
N LEU A 175 5.42 0.88 -11.80
CA LEU A 175 4.48 0.14 -10.97
C LEU A 175 5.01 -1.28 -10.71
N ILE A 176 6.15 -1.31 -10.02
CA ILE A 176 6.91 -2.48 -9.61
C ILE A 176 6.96 -2.52 -8.09
N GLY A 177 6.81 -3.71 -7.50
CA GLY A 177 6.72 -3.87 -6.06
C GLY A 177 7.10 -5.27 -5.57
N ALA A 178 6.70 -5.59 -4.35
CA ALA A 178 6.94 -6.89 -3.74
C ALA A 178 5.89 -7.94 -4.16
N PHE A 179 5.97 -9.12 -3.56
CA PHE A 179 5.26 -10.32 -4.02
C PHE A 179 3.73 -10.27 -3.84
N ALA A 180 3.20 -9.44 -2.95
CA ALA A 180 1.76 -9.25 -2.78
C ALA A 180 1.28 -7.90 -3.36
N GLY A 181 2.11 -7.25 -4.18
CA GLY A 181 1.79 -6.01 -4.86
C GLY A 181 2.10 -4.76 -4.04
N GLU A 182 2.87 -4.88 -2.95
CA GLU A 182 3.30 -3.75 -2.14
C GLU A 182 4.22 -2.83 -2.93
N ILE A 183 4.04 -1.52 -2.81
CA ILE A 183 4.71 -0.48 -3.61
C ILE A 183 5.56 0.43 -2.73
N GLY A 184 6.74 0.76 -3.23
CA GLY A 184 7.57 1.83 -2.72
C GLY A 184 8.38 1.51 -1.47
N GLN A 185 9.01 2.55 -0.93
CA GLN A 185 10.02 2.39 0.11
C GLN A 185 9.44 1.99 1.47
N THR A 186 8.15 2.16 1.68
CA THR A 186 7.44 1.72 2.90
C THR A 186 6.37 0.67 2.63
N GLN A 187 6.43 0.01 1.47
CA GLN A 187 5.68 -1.21 1.14
C GLN A 187 4.16 -1.06 1.30
N PHE A 188 3.61 0.02 0.77
CA PHE A 188 2.17 0.25 0.76
C PHE A 188 1.45 -0.70 -0.21
N LEU A 189 0.37 -1.32 0.22
CA LEU A 189 -0.58 -1.91 -0.72
C LEU A 189 -1.24 -0.80 -1.57
N PRO A 190 -1.64 -1.07 -2.82
CA PRO A 190 -2.24 -0.06 -3.69
C PRO A 190 -3.46 0.66 -3.09
N SER A 191 -4.31 -0.05 -2.35
CA SER A 191 -5.44 0.56 -1.65
C SER A 191 -5.00 1.55 -0.57
N SER A 192 -3.97 1.20 0.19
CA SER A 192 -3.35 2.09 1.18
C SER A 192 -2.65 3.26 0.51
N TYR A 193 -2.00 3.05 -0.62
CA TYR A 193 -1.40 4.11 -1.44
C TYR A 193 -2.45 5.16 -1.84
N ILE A 194 -3.59 4.72 -2.37
CA ILE A 194 -4.70 5.61 -2.76
C ILE A 194 -5.28 6.34 -1.55
N LYS A 195 -5.43 5.65 -0.43
CA LYS A 195 -6.10 6.17 0.77
C LYS A 195 -5.23 7.13 1.58
N TYR A 196 -3.96 6.83 1.72
CA TYR A 196 -3.06 7.53 2.64
C TYR A 196 -1.91 8.27 1.95
N GLY A 197 -1.72 8.08 0.64
CA GLY A 197 -0.69 8.76 -0.13
C GLY A 197 -0.82 10.27 -0.07
N VAL A 198 0.30 10.94 0.11
CA VAL A 198 0.41 12.41 0.21
C VAL A 198 1.48 12.89 -0.76
N ASP A 199 1.12 13.76 -1.68
CA ASP A 199 2.07 14.58 -2.43
C ASP A 199 2.60 15.66 -1.48
N PHE A 200 3.75 15.42 -0.89
CA PHE A 200 4.33 16.31 0.12
C PHE A 200 5.40 17.22 -0.45
N ASP A 201 6.00 16.89 -1.56
CA ASP A 201 6.91 17.77 -2.31
C ASP A 201 6.17 18.75 -3.24
N GLY A 202 4.85 18.54 -3.44
CA GLY A 202 3.98 19.47 -4.17
C GLY A 202 4.15 19.42 -5.68
N ASN A 203 4.63 18.30 -6.23
CA ASN A 203 4.85 18.15 -7.67
C ASN A 203 3.59 17.73 -8.46
N GLY A 204 2.48 17.48 -7.78
CA GLY A 204 1.19 17.08 -8.36
C GLY A 204 0.96 15.57 -8.42
N HIS A 205 1.91 14.78 -7.95
CA HIS A 205 1.86 13.32 -7.96
C HIS A 205 2.30 12.76 -6.62
N VAL A 206 1.74 11.62 -6.21
CA VAL A 206 2.27 10.87 -5.07
C VAL A 206 3.29 9.87 -5.60
N ASP A 207 4.55 9.92 -5.14
CA ASP A 207 5.58 8.95 -5.54
C ASP A 207 6.21 8.26 -4.32
N LEU A 208 5.66 7.12 -3.93
CA LEU A 208 6.17 6.34 -2.81
C LEU A 208 7.42 5.50 -3.16
N ARG A 209 7.90 5.59 -4.40
CA ARG A 209 9.13 4.90 -4.83
C ARG A 209 10.36 5.82 -4.78
N HIS A 210 10.24 7.05 -5.24
CA HIS A 210 11.39 7.92 -5.49
C HIS A 210 11.35 9.20 -4.66
N SER A 211 10.16 9.70 -4.26
CA SER A 211 10.03 10.90 -3.42
C SER A 211 10.09 10.56 -1.93
N VAL A 212 11.22 10.84 -1.29
CA VAL A 212 11.37 10.67 0.17
C VAL A 212 10.35 11.52 0.96
N PRO A 213 10.05 12.78 0.57
CA PRO A 213 8.99 13.55 1.21
C PRO A 213 7.63 12.83 1.21
N ASP A 214 7.22 12.27 0.07
CA ASP A 214 5.94 11.57 -0.06
C ASP A 214 5.91 10.28 0.76
N VAL A 215 7.01 9.51 0.70
CA VAL A 215 7.17 8.27 1.48
C VAL A 215 6.98 8.51 2.98
N LEU A 216 7.69 9.50 3.53
CA LEU A 216 7.66 9.77 4.97
C LEU A 216 6.33 10.41 5.41
N ALA A 217 5.79 11.32 4.59
CA ALA A 217 4.52 11.98 4.86
C ALA A 217 3.35 11.00 4.75
N SER A 218 3.32 10.12 3.76
CA SER A 218 2.27 9.10 3.61
C SER A 218 2.31 8.08 4.75
N THR A 219 3.50 7.70 5.20
CA THR A 219 3.67 6.84 6.39
C THR A 219 3.09 7.50 7.63
N ALA A 220 3.40 8.77 7.85
CA ALA A 220 2.85 9.55 8.97
C ALA A 220 1.33 9.73 8.84
N ASN A 221 0.82 10.01 7.62
CA ASN A 221 -0.61 10.18 7.37
C ASN A 221 -1.43 8.91 7.66
N LEU A 222 -0.92 7.73 7.32
CA LEU A 222 -1.55 6.46 7.67
C LEU A 222 -1.72 6.34 9.18
N LEU A 223 -0.65 6.56 9.96
CA LEU A 223 -0.69 6.47 11.40
C LEU A 223 -1.60 7.54 12.04
N HIS A 224 -1.52 8.78 11.57
CA HIS A 224 -2.40 9.88 11.97
C HIS A 224 -3.88 9.53 11.78
N THR A 225 -4.23 9.08 10.57
CA THR A 225 -5.61 8.71 10.21
C THR A 225 -6.09 7.49 11.01
N SER A 226 -5.17 6.63 11.46
CA SER A 226 -5.45 5.49 12.34
C SER A 226 -5.58 5.86 13.82
N GLY A 227 -5.46 7.15 14.17
CA GLY A 227 -5.65 7.64 15.53
C GLY A 227 -4.37 7.76 16.37
N PHE A 228 -3.19 7.75 15.74
CA PHE A 228 -1.92 7.98 16.46
C PHE A 228 -1.90 9.40 17.05
N LYS A 229 -1.53 9.51 18.33
CA LYS A 229 -1.54 10.77 19.09
C LYS A 229 -0.12 11.17 19.50
N MET A 230 0.27 12.40 19.16
CA MET A 230 1.54 12.97 19.59
C MET A 230 1.66 13.00 21.13
N GLY A 231 2.82 12.65 21.63
CA GLY A 231 3.12 12.70 23.08
C GLY A 231 2.54 11.55 23.90
N ALA A 232 1.61 10.75 23.35
CA ALA A 232 1.12 9.56 24.02
C ALA A 232 2.10 8.38 23.85
N PRO A 233 2.13 7.42 24.81
CA PRO A 233 2.97 6.23 24.72
C PRO A 233 2.55 5.33 23.55
N TYR A 234 3.51 4.56 23.02
CA TYR A 234 3.29 3.62 21.90
C TYR A 234 3.74 2.18 22.22
N SER A 235 3.90 1.88 23.52
CA SER A 235 4.14 0.51 24.01
C SER A 235 2.88 -0.35 23.90
N GLU A 236 3.05 -1.67 23.97
CA GLU A 236 1.94 -2.64 23.94
C GLU A 236 0.84 -2.28 24.96
N GLY A 237 -0.42 -2.34 24.52
CA GLY A 237 -1.58 -2.00 25.34
C GLY A 237 -2.00 -0.53 25.31
N THR A 238 -1.30 0.34 24.56
CA THR A 238 -1.65 1.77 24.41
C THR A 238 -2.43 2.04 23.13
N GLU A 239 -3.13 3.18 23.07
CA GLU A 239 -3.87 3.60 21.87
C GLU A 239 -2.95 3.74 20.65
N ASN A 240 -1.74 4.30 20.80
CA ASN A 240 -0.80 4.43 19.68
C ASN A 240 -0.28 3.06 19.21
N PHE A 241 -0.16 2.09 20.11
CA PHE A 241 0.17 0.72 19.71
C PHE A 241 -0.94 0.11 18.86
N GLU A 242 -2.20 0.36 19.18
CA GLU A 242 -3.32 -0.09 18.36
C GLU A 242 -3.44 0.69 17.05
N ALA A 243 -3.15 1.99 17.02
CA ALA A 243 -3.08 2.77 15.78
C ALA A 243 -2.07 2.19 14.77
N MET A 244 -0.94 1.64 15.25
CA MET A 244 0.04 0.96 14.39
C MET A 244 -0.47 -0.36 13.79
N ARG A 245 -1.64 -0.87 14.20
CA ARG A 245 -2.24 -2.09 13.64
C ARG A 245 -2.67 -1.96 12.18
N GLU A 246 -3.02 -0.75 11.77
CA GLU A 246 -3.31 -0.47 10.35
C GLU A 246 -2.05 -0.59 9.49
N TRP A 247 -0.89 -0.27 10.07
CA TRP A 247 0.40 -0.50 9.44
C TRP A 247 0.73 -2.00 9.35
N ASN A 248 0.71 -2.67 10.49
CA ASN A 248 0.98 -4.11 10.55
C ASN A 248 0.24 -4.78 11.71
N ARG A 249 -0.53 -5.82 11.39
CA ARG A 249 -1.35 -6.55 12.39
C ARG A 249 -0.53 -7.39 13.35
N ALA A 250 0.71 -7.77 13.00
CA ALA A 250 1.55 -8.61 13.83
C ALA A 250 2.06 -7.83 15.06
N THR A 251 1.70 -8.28 16.25
CA THR A 251 2.13 -7.67 17.51
C THR A 251 3.65 -7.56 17.61
N ILE A 252 4.38 -8.61 17.20
CA ILE A 252 5.85 -8.60 17.23
C ILE A 252 6.45 -7.51 16.34
N TYR A 253 5.82 -7.23 15.19
CA TYR A 253 6.29 -6.17 14.29
C TYR A 253 6.03 -4.78 14.89
N ARG A 254 4.86 -4.53 15.45
CA ARG A 254 4.52 -3.26 16.12
C ARG A 254 5.44 -2.99 17.32
N LYS A 255 5.72 -4.02 18.14
CA LYS A 255 6.72 -3.94 19.22
C LYS A 255 8.11 -3.57 18.67
N THR A 256 8.48 -4.10 17.52
CA THR A 256 9.77 -3.81 16.89
C THR A 256 9.85 -2.37 16.37
N ILE A 257 8.75 -1.81 15.84
CA ILE A 257 8.69 -0.38 15.49
C ILE A 257 8.98 0.48 16.72
N GLY A 258 8.27 0.24 17.82
CA GLY A 258 8.45 0.99 19.09
C GLY A 258 9.88 0.89 19.63
N TYR A 259 10.39 -0.35 19.74
CA TYR A 259 11.76 -0.59 20.18
C TYR A 259 12.79 0.14 19.30
N PHE A 260 12.66 0.03 17.99
CA PHE A 260 13.60 0.70 17.08
C PHE A 260 13.51 2.23 17.20
N ALA A 261 12.31 2.78 17.30
CA ALA A 261 12.10 4.20 17.51
C ALA A 261 12.79 4.70 18.79
N ASP A 262 12.70 3.94 19.90
CA ASP A 262 13.36 4.25 21.16
C ASP A 262 14.90 4.23 21.01
N GLN A 263 15.45 3.21 20.35
CA GLN A 263 16.88 3.13 20.07
C GLN A 263 17.40 4.30 19.23
N LEU A 264 16.60 4.85 18.32
CA LEU A 264 16.97 5.99 17.50
C LEU A 264 17.18 7.25 18.33
N VAL A 265 16.46 7.43 19.43
CA VAL A 265 16.52 8.61 20.32
C VAL A 265 17.22 8.33 21.64
N GLY A 266 17.82 7.15 21.83
CA GLY A 266 18.59 6.81 23.01
C GLY A 266 17.75 6.47 24.25
N ARG A 267 16.59 5.88 24.05
CA ARG A 267 15.71 5.37 25.11
C ARG A 267 15.76 3.86 25.23
#